data_5c3652116d5f2d647906390626a2d01a
#
_entry.id   5c3652116d5f2d647906390626a2d01a
#
_cell.length_a   1.000
_cell.length_b   1.000
_cell.length_c   1.000
_cell.angle_alpha   90.00
_cell.angle_beta   90.00
_cell.angle_gamma   90.00
#
_symmetry.space_group_name_H-M   'P 1'
#
loop_
_entity.id
_entity.type
_entity.pdbx_description
1 polymer ?
#
loop_
_entity_poly.entity_id
_entity_poly.type
_entity_poly.pdbx_seq_one_letter_code
_entity_poly.pdbx_strand_id
1 'polypeptide(L)'
;MASFVLILASPFPSGGASAAELTAYFTDPGNGRLIQVAMTLSSVGGFLLLWFLSGLYRRLIGALGSGSLLPSVAFAGGAVFVAVLFAANAVFAALPPDTSGTLGLEPGVGVTLVQLTNWLYTFGVLGFAATVLATSLVILRTSVFPRWVAWVGFVFIAVFAANAAFSAFDAPTRSTGTLGYELVLWVLVVSVLLLRRPSTSVVVSPQQAGN
;
A
#
# COMPACT_ATOMS: atom_id res chain seq x y z
N MET A 1 5.66 4.38 -8.08
CA MET A 1 5.28 5.40 -9.10
C MET A 1 5.27 4.82 -10.51
N ALA A 2 6.37 4.25 -11.01
CA ALA A 2 6.42 3.73 -12.39
C ALA A 2 5.35 2.64 -12.67
N SER A 3 5.12 1.68 -11.77
CA SER A 3 4.07 0.66 -11.92
C SER A 3 2.67 1.26 -12.03
N PHE A 4 2.44 2.37 -11.33
CA PHE A 4 1.15 3.07 -11.30
C PHE A 4 0.92 3.84 -12.60
N VAL A 5 1.94 4.50 -13.13
CA VAL A 5 1.90 5.19 -14.43
C VAL A 5 1.64 4.17 -15.56
N LEU A 6 2.21 2.97 -15.48
CA LEU A 6 1.99 1.90 -16.45
C LEU A 6 0.55 1.37 -16.41
N ILE A 7 -0.05 1.21 -15.22
CA ILE A 7 -1.47 0.81 -15.07
C ILE A 7 -2.41 1.89 -15.59
N LEU A 8 -2.05 3.18 -15.45
CA LEU A 8 -2.82 4.29 -16.01
C LEU A 8 -2.71 4.42 -17.53
N ALA A 9 -1.58 4.04 -18.09
CA ALA A 9 -1.35 4.07 -19.53
C ALA A 9 -2.07 2.93 -20.28
N SER A 10 -2.48 1.88 -19.55
CA SER A 10 -3.24 0.75 -20.08
C SER A 10 -4.66 0.80 -19.47
N PRO A 11 -5.72 0.97 -20.27
CA PRO A 11 -7.08 0.97 -19.76
C PRO A 11 -7.42 -0.44 -19.23
N PHE A 12 -7.08 -0.68 -17.95
CA PHE A 12 -7.46 -1.92 -17.29
C PHE A 12 -8.98 -2.02 -17.26
N PRO A 13 -9.58 -3.15 -17.66
CA PRO A 13 -11.02 -3.31 -17.66
C PRO A 13 -11.61 -3.00 -16.28
N SER A 14 -12.69 -2.22 -16.25
CA SER A 14 -13.35 -1.84 -15.01
C SER A 14 -13.84 -3.07 -14.23
N GLY A 15 -14.08 -2.93 -12.92
CA GLY A 15 -14.55 -4.04 -12.07
C GLY A 15 -15.90 -4.67 -12.50
N GLY A 16 -16.58 -4.10 -13.50
CA GLY A 16 -17.79 -4.63 -14.15
C GLY A 16 -17.53 -5.24 -15.53
N ALA A 17 -16.27 -5.40 -15.95
CA ALA A 17 -15.94 -5.96 -17.25
C ALA A 17 -16.45 -7.40 -17.38
N SER A 18 -16.99 -7.73 -18.54
CA SER A 18 -17.42 -9.08 -18.89
C SER A 18 -16.23 -10.03 -18.99
N ALA A 19 -16.48 -11.33 -18.85
CA ALA A 19 -15.46 -12.35 -19.04
C ALA A 19 -14.79 -12.26 -20.42
N ALA A 20 -15.53 -11.88 -21.46
CA ALA A 20 -15.00 -11.70 -22.81
C ALA A 20 -14.02 -10.52 -22.90
N GLU A 21 -14.35 -9.38 -22.28
CA GLU A 21 -13.46 -8.21 -22.23
C GLU A 21 -12.18 -8.49 -21.44
N LEU A 22 -12.29 -9.19 -20.31
CA LEU A 22 -11.13 -9.61 -19.53
C LEU A 22 -10.25 -10.58 -20.34
N THR A 23 -10.85 -11.56 -21.01
CA THR A 23 -10.12 -12.49 -21.84
C THR A 23 -9.39 -11.76 -22.96
N ALA A 24 -10.09 -10.88 -23.71
CA ALA A 24 -9.47 -10.07 -24.76
C ALA A 24 -8.30 -9.22 -24.25
N TYR A 25 -8.44 -8.64 -23.05
CA TYR A 25 -7.39 -7.83 -22.44
C TYR A 25 -6.14 -8.66 -22.07
N PHE A 26 -6.32 -9.84 -21.48
CA PHE A 26 -5.22 -10.69 -21.04
C PHE A 26 -4.57 -11.49 -22.20
N THR A 27 -5.27 -11.66 -23.34
CA THR A 27 -4.73 -12.31 -24.52
C THR A 27 -3.86 -11.38 -25.39
N ASP A 28 -3.92 -10.07 -25.16
CA ASP A 28 -3.05 -9.11 -25.82
C ASP A 28 -1.62 -9.21 -25.26
N PRO A 29 -0.61 -9.61 -26.09
CA PRO A 29 0.77 -9.75 -25.62
C PRO A 29 1.37 -8.45 -25.08
N GLY A 30 0.90 -7.30 -25.58
CA GLY A 30 1.31 -5.97 -25.09
C GLY A 30 0.87 -5.75 -23.64
N ASN A 31 -0.39 -6.03 -23.32
CA ASN A 31 -0.95 -5.92 -21.99
C ASN A 31 -0.30 -6.90 -21.02
N GLY A 32 -0.02 -8.14 -21.44
CA GLY A 32 0.64 -9.15 -20.62
C GLY A 32 2.01 -8.69 -20.11
N ARG A 33 2.83 -8.11 -20.99
CA ARG A 33 4.15 -7.56 -20.60
C ARG A 33 4.02 -6.37 -19.65
N LEU A 34 3.09 -5.46 -19.91
CA LEU A 34 2.83 -4.32 -19.03
C LEU A 34 2.43 -4.75 -17.63
N ILE A 35 1.57 -5.76 -17.52
CA ILE A 35 1.15 -6.35 -16.24
C ILE A 35 2.36 -6.93 -15.52
N GLN A 36 3.18 -7.74 -16.15
CA GLN A 36 4.37 -8.34 -15.53
C GLN A 36 5.33 -7.27 -14.99
N VAL A 37 5.62 -6.24 -15.79
CA VAL A 37 6.46 -5.12 -15.36
C VAL A 37 5.81 -4.39 -14.19
N ALA A 38 4.52 -4.10 -14.25
CA ALA A 38 3.80 -3.42 -13.18
C ALA A 38 3.82 -4.23 -11.87
N MET A 39 3.59 -5.56 -11.92
CA MET A 39 3.63 -6.44 -10.75
C MET A 39 5.04 -6.54 -10.16
N THR A 40 6.07 -6.63 -11.00
CA THR A 40 7.47 -6.62 -10.55
C THR A 40 7.81 -5.32 -9.84
N LEU A 41 7.49 -4.17 -10.43
CA LEU A 41 7.71 -2.86 -9.83
C LEU A 41 6.90 -2.67 -8.54
N SER A 42 5.66 -3.17 -8.49
CA SER A 42 4.83 -3.17 -7.30
C SER A 42 5.46 -3.99 -6.17
N SER A 43 5.99 -5.16 -6.49
CA SER A 43 6.67 -6.03 -5.51
C SER A 43 7.97 -5.40 -4.98
N VAL A 44 8.77 -4.79 -5.85
CA VAL A 44 9.94 -4.00 -5.42
C VAL A 44 9.51 -2.84 -4.53
N GLY A 45 8.45 -2.14 -4.89
CA GLY A 45 7.87 -1.07 -4.08
C GLY A 45 7.43 -1.54 -2.70
N GLY A 46 6.76 -2.70 -2.62
CA GLY A 46 6.37 -3.34 -1.37
C GLY A 46 7.58 -3.70 -0.49
N PHE A 47 8.64 -4.23 -1.09
CA PHE A 47 9.90 -4.51 -0.39
C PHE A 47 10.52 -3.22 0.19
N LEU A 48 10.62 -2.16 -0.61
CA LEU A 48 11.12 -0.86 -0.15
C LEU A 48 10.24 -0.25 0.95
N LEU A 49 8.93 -0.49 0.89
CA LEU A 49 8.00 -0.05 1.92
C LEU A 49 8.31 -0.71 3.29
N LEU A 50 8.77 -1.96 3.35
CA LEU A 50 9.21 -2.58 4.61
C LEU A 50 10.39 -1.85 5.24
N TRP A 51 11.35 -1.40 4.42
CA TRP A 51 12.47 -0.58 4.90
C TRP A 51 11.99 0.77 5.43
N PHE A 52 11.10 1.42 4.71
CA PHE A 52 10.45 2.65 5.18
C PHE A 52 9.73 2.45 6.52
N LEU A 53 8.92 1.39 6.64
CA LEU A 53 8.19 1.06 7.87
C LEU A 53 9.14 0.80 9.05
N SER A 54 10.28 0.14 8.80
CA SER A 54 11.29 -0.10 9.82
C SER A 54 11.94 1.21 10.31
N GLY A 55 12.24 2.12 9.38
CA GLY A 55 12.73 3.46 9.71
C GLY A 55 11.70 4.29 10.48
N LEU A 56 10.45 4.26 10.03
CA LEU A 56 9.33 4.92 10.69
C LEU A 56 9.14 4.38 12.12
N TYR A 57 9.10 3.07 12.29
CA TYR A 57 8.97 2.40 13.58
C TYR A 57 10.04 2.86 14.58
N ARG A 58 11.31 2.84 14.18
CA ARG A 58 12.43 3.32 15.03
C ARG A 58 12.25 4.77 15.46
N ARG A 59 11.75 5.61 14.55
CA ARG A 59 11.50 7.03 14.82
C ARG A 59 10.36 7.21 15.82
N LEU A 60 9.26 6.45 15.66
CA LEU A 60 8.10 6.51 16.55
C LEU A 60 8.42 6.00 17.97
N ILE A 61 9.20 4.91 18.09
CA ILE A 61 9.68 4.42 19.40
C ILE A 61 10.56 5.46 20.08
N GLY A 62 11.48 6.07 19.33
CA GLY A 62 12.33 7.12 19.89
C GLY A 62 11.57 8.33 20.42
N ALA A 63 10.38 8.59 19.89
CA ALA A 63 9.53 9.70 20.30
C ALA A 63 8.62 9.39 21.50
N LEU A 64 8.09 8.16 21.60
CA LEU A 64 7.10 7.73 22.61
C LEU A 64 7.70 6.86 23.73
N GLY A 65 8.89 6.31 23.53
CA GLY A 65 9.44 5.26 24.38
C GLY A 65 8.89 3.86 24.05
N SER A 66 9.54 2.84 24.60
CA SER A 66 9.25 1.42 24.30
C SER A 66 7.93 0.89 24.90
N GLY A 67 7.30 1.63 25.82
CA GLY A 67 6.05 1.22 26.48
C GLY A 67 4.78 1.50 25.66
N SER A 68 4.87 2.18 24.52
CA SER A 68 3.72 2.51 23.71
C SER A 68 3.44 1.45 22.64
N LEU A 69 2.16 1.05 22.49
CA LEU A 69 1.72 0.11 21.46
C LEU A 69 1.60 0.76 20.07
N LEU A 70 1.48 2.08 19.98
CA LEU A 70 1.23 2.77 18.71
C LEU A 70 2.30 2.52 17.64
N PRO A 71 3.61 2.55 17.95
CA PRO A 71 4.64 2.22 16.96
C PRO A 71 4.51 0.78 16.43
N SER A 72 4.17 -0.17 17.30
CA SER A 72 3.97 -1.57 16.90
C SER A 72 2.75 -1.73 16.00
N VAL A 73 1.64 -1.06 16.31
CA VAL A 73 0.45 -1.04 15.46
C VAL A 73 0.75 -0.42 14.10
N ALA A 74 1.51 0.69 14.06
CA ALA A 74 1.92 1.31 12.82
C ALA A 74 2.76 0.37 11.94
N PHE A 75 3.72 -0.34 12.53
CA PHE A 75 4.55 -1.29 11.80
C PHE A 75 3.76 -2.53 11.36
N ALA A 76 3.00 -3.13 12.26
CA ALA A 76 2.21 -4.35 11.97
C ALA A 76 1.18 -4.11 10.88
N GLY A 77 0.46 -2.99 10.92
CA GLY A 77 -0.50 -2.62 9.88
C GLY A 77 0.14 -2.50 8.50
N GLY A 78 1.29 -1.84 8.42
CA GLY A 78 2.04 -1.73 7.17
C GLY A 78 2.62 -3.07 6.69
N ALA A 79 3.09 -3.92 7.59
CA ALA A 79 3.57 -5.27 7.25
C ALA A 79 2.43 -6.16 6.72
N VAL A 80 1.24 -6.09 7.32
CA VAL A 80 0.04 -6.76 6.81
C VAL A 80 -0.31 -6.27 5.40
N PHE A 81 -0.29 -4.94 5.18
CA PHE A 81 -0.50 -4.39 3.85
C PHE A 81 0.48 -4.97 2.83
N VAL A 82 1.78 -5.00 3.12
CA VAL A 82 2.80 -5.53 2.21
C VAL A 82 2.61 -7.02 1.95
N ALA A 83 2.28 -7.81 2.98
CA ALA A 83 2.01 -9.24 2.82
C ALA A 83 0.81 -9.49 1.89
N VAL A 84 -0.27 -8.74 2.09
CA VAL A 84 -1.46 -8.84 1.24
C VAL A 84 -1.19 -8.32 -0.18
N LEU A 85 -0.38 -7.26 -0.33
CA LEU A 85 0.07 -6.78 -1.63
C LEU A 85 0.83 -7.86 -2.40
N PHE A 86 1.75 -8.57 -1.76
CA PHE A 86 2.48 -9.67 -2.40
C PHE A 86 1.55 -10.84 -2.75
N ALA A 87 0.60 -11.18 -1.90
CA ALA A 87 -0.40 -12.20 -2.19
C ALA A 87 -1.27 -11.81 -3.40
N ALA A 88 -1.74 -10.56 -3.46
CA ALA A 88 -2.50 -10.03 -4.58
C ALA A 88 -1.69 -10.04 -5.88
N ASN A 89 -0.42 -9.61 -5.84
CA ASN A 89 0.47 -9.66 -6.99
C ASN A 89 0.72 -11.10 -7.47
N ALA A 90 0.86 -12.07 -6.55
CA ALA A 90 1.03 -13.49 -6.90
C ALA A 90 -0.21 -14.06 -7.60
N VAL A 91 -1.41 -13.74 -7.08
CA VAL A 91 -2.69 -14.15 -7.72
C VAL A 91 -2.78 -13.54 -9.13
N PHE A 92 -2.43 -12.27 -9.27
CA PHE A 92 -2.47 -11.60 -10.57
C PHE A 92 -1.42 -12.13 -11.56
N ALA A 93 -0.23 -12.49 -11.07
CA ALA A 93 0.82 -13.11 -11.88
C ALA A 93 0.48 -14.54 -12.32
N ALA A 94 -0.43 -15.21 -11.61
CA ALA A 94 -0.94 -16.51 -11.99
C ALA A 94 -1.97 -16.46 -13.14
N LEU A 95 -2.49 -15.26 -13.50
CA LEU A 95 -3.30 -15.08 -14.69
C LEU A 95 -2.37 -15.22 -15.90
N PRO A 96 -2.64 -16.18 -16.82
CA PRO A 96 -1.73 -16.46 -17.92
C PRO A 96 -1.62 -15.24 -18.85
N PRO A 97 -0.41 -14.74 -19.14
CA PRO A 97 -0.20 -13.70 -20.14
C PRO A 97 -0.41 -14.23 -21.56
N ASP A 98 -0.47 -15.54 -21.72
CA ASP A 98 -0.63 -16.21 -23.00
C ASP A 98 -1.66 -17.32 -22.88
N THR A 99 -2.72 -17.21 -23.67
CA THR A 99 -3.77 -18.20 -23.83
C THR A 99 -3.34 -19.40 -24.66
N SER A 100 -2.05 -19.61 -24.87
CA SER A 100 -1.53 -20.81 -25.53
C SER A 100 -1.77 -22.10 -24.72
N GLY A 101 -2.84 -22.15 -23.94
CA GLY A 101 -3.49 -23.41 -23.58
C GLY A 101 -2.89 -24.21 -22.45
N THR A 102 -1.93 -23.69 -21.68
CA THR A 102 -1.26 -24.50 -20.66
C THR A 102 -2.02 -24.67 -19.32
N LEU A 103 -3.02 -23.83 -19.04
CA LEU A 103 -3.86 -24.03 -17.85
C LEU A 103 -5.35 -24.15 -18.15
N GLY A 104 -5.83 -23.93 -19.38
CA GLY A 104 -7.22 -24.11 -19.76
C GLY A 104 -8.24 -23.52 -18.77
N LEU A 105 -7.89 -22.36 -18.18
CA LEU A 105 -8.77 -21.73 -17.19
C LEU A 105 -10.07 -21.34 -17.87
N GLU A 106 -11.17 -21.89 -17.36
CA GLU A 106 -12.48 -21.43 -17.78
C GLU A 106 -12.61 -19.92 -17.58
N PRO A 107 -13.29 -19.19 -18.48
CA PRO A 107 -13.45 -17.72 -18.37
C PRO A 107 -13.94 -17.24 -17.00
N GLY A 108 -14.74 -18.05 -16.30
CA GLY A 108 -15.22 -17.76 -14.95
C GLY A 108 -14.13 -17.75 -13.89
N VAL A 109 -13.07 -18.55 -14.04
CA VAL A 109 -11.95 -18.59 -13.10
C VAL A 109 -11.14 -17.31 -13.19
N GLY A 110 -10.89 -16.80 -14.39
CA GLY A 110 -10.18 -15.52 -14.59
C GLY A 110 -10.90 -14.36 -13.90
N VAL A 111 -12.23 -14.25 -14.07
CA VAL A 111 -13.04 -13.23 -13.37
C VAL A 111 -12.92 -13.38 -11.85
N THR A 112 -13.00 -14.60 -11.34
CA THR A 112 -12.91 -14.86 -9.89
C THR A 112 -11.54 -14.45 -9.34
N LEU A 113 -10.45 -14.73 -10.04
CA LEU A 113 -9.10 -14.33 -9.63
C LEU A 113 -8.92 -12.81 -9.62
N VAL A 114 -9.46 -12.10 -10.62
CA VAL A 114 -9.44 -10.63 -10.64
C VAL A 114 -10.24 -10.06 -9.46
N GLN A 115 -11.42 -10.60 -9.18
CA GLN A 115 -12.23 -10.18 -8.03
C GLN A 115 -11.50 -10.46 -6.71
N LEU A 116 -10.90 -11.65 -6.55
CA LEU A 116 -10.10 -12.00 -5.38
C LEU A 116 -8.95 -11.00 -5.17
N THR A 117 -8.24 -10.63 -6.23
CA THR A 117 -7.17 -9.64 -6.18
C THR A 117 -7.69 -8.28 -5.69
N ASN A 118 -8.83 -7.83 -6.21
CA ASN A 118 -9.45 -6.57 -5.78
C ASN A 118 -9.83 -6.59 -4.28
N TRP A 119 -10.37 -7.69 -3.79
CA TRP A 119 -10.67 -7.86 -2.37
C TRP A 119 -9.41 -7.88 -1.51
N LEU A 120 -8.35 -8.58 -1.95
CA LEU A 120 -7.06 -8.56 -1.27
C LEU A 120 -6.52 -7.13 -1.15
N TYR A 121 -6.50 -6.35 -2.22
CA TYR A 121 -6.08 -4.95 -2.15
C TYR A 121 -6.94 -4.13 -1.19
N THR A 122 -8.26 -4.31 -1.22
CA THR A 122 -9.17 -3.59 -0.33
C THR A 122 -8.88 -3.90 1.15
N PHE A 123 -8.72 -5.17 1.51
CA PHE A 123 -8.36 -5.57 2.87
C PHE A 123 -6.93 -5.13 3.25
N GLY A 124 -5.99 -5.18 2.31
CA GLY A 124 -4.64 -4.67 2.54
C GLY A 124 -4.63 -3.20 2.94
N VAL A 125 -5.44 -2.37 2.28
CA VAL A 125 -5.53 -0.93 2.59
C VAL A 125 -6.01 -0.68 4.03
N LEU A 126 -6.82 -1.56 4.63
CA LEU A 126 -7.17 -1.45 6.06
C LEU A 126 -5.94 -1.56 6.97
N GLY A 127 -5.01 -2.48 6.65
CA GLY A 127 -3.73 -2.56 7.36
C GLY A 127 -2.93 -1.26 7.25
N PHE A 128 -2.88 -0.67 6.05
CA PHE A 128 -2.19 0.60 5.86
C PHE A 128 -2.90 1.76 6.56
N ALA A 129 -4.22 1.79 6.58
CA ALA A 129 -5.00 2.79 7.33
C ALA A 129 -4.66 2.74 8.83
N ALA A 130 -4.46 1.55 9.41
CA ALA A 130 -3.99 1.40 10.78
C ALA A 130 -2.59 2.01 10.98
N THR A 131 -1.68 1.85 10.00
CA THR A 131 -0.36 2.50 9.99
C THR A 131 -0.47 4.01 10.02
N VAL A 132 -1.29 4.57 9.13
CA VAL A 132 -1.49 6.03 9.02
C VAL A 132 -2.12 6.57 10.30
N LEU A 133 -3.16 5.90 10.82
CA LEU A 133 -3.84 6.30 12.05
C LEU A 133 -2.90 6.30 13.24
N ALA A 134 -2.20 5.20 13.47
CA ALA A 134 -1.27 5.09 14.59
C ALA A 134 -0.14 6.12 14.50
N THR A 135 0.42 6.33 13.30
CA THR A 135 1.46 7.35 13.07
C THR A 135 0.91 8.77 13.31
N SER A 136 -0.30 9.07 12.84
CA SER A 136 -0.93 10.38 13.04
C SER A 136 -1.16 10.67 14.52
N LEU A 137 -1.60 9.67 15.29
CA LEU A 137 -1.77 9.81 16.74
C LEU A 137 -0.44 10.06 17.46
N VAL A 138 0.64 9.38 17.04
CA VAL A 138 1.99 9.63 17.57
C VAL A 138 2.43 11.06 17.26
N ILE A 139 2.24 11.53 16.05
CA ILE A 139 2.62 12.89 15.63
C ILE A 139 1.92 13.93 16.49
N LEU A 140 0.62 13.77 16.77
CA LEU A 140 -0.13 14.71 17.60
C LEU A 140 0.36 14.72 19.05
N ARG A 141 0.80 13.55 19.58
CA ARG A 141 1.27 13.43 20.97
C ARG A 141 2.70 13.93 21.17
N THR A 142 3.56 13.79 20.16
CA THR A 142 5.01 13.97 20.35
C THR A 142 5.62 15.08 19.48
N SER A 143 4.89 15.58 18.51
CA SER A 143 5.39 16.52 17.49
C SER A 143 6.66 16.03 16.77
N VAL A 144 6.84 14.69 16.67
CA VAL A 144 7.99 14.06 15.97
C VAL A 144 8.07 14.44 14.49
N PHE A 145 6.92 14.74 13.91
CA PHE A 145 6.76 15.38 12.59
C PHE A 145 5.87 16.63 12.73
N PRO A 146 5.83 17.50 11.72
CA PRO A 146 4.91 18.63 11.69
C PRO A 146 3.45 18.16 11.81
N ARG A 147 2.66 18.84 12.62
CA ARG A 147 1.25 18.45 12.91
C ARG A 147 0.37 18.32 11.66
N TRP A 148 0.66 19.08 10.60
CA TRP A 148 -0.11 18.99 9.36
C TRP A 148 -0.04 17.58 8.72
N VAL A 149 1.05 16.83 8.93
CA VAL A 149 1.18 15.44 8.43
C VAL A 149 0.16 14.51 9.09
N ALA A 150 -0.13 14.72 10.38
CA ALA A 150 -1.17 13.97 11.07
C ALA A 150 -2.56 14.29 10.49
N TRP A 151 -2.85 15.57 10.22
CA TRP A 151 -4.11 15.98 9.61
C TRP A 151 -4.30 15.41 8.21
N VAL A 152 -3.26 15.40 7.37
CA VAL A 152 -3.28 14.72 6.07
C VAL A 152 -3.59 13.23 6.24
N GLY A 153 -3.00 12.57 7.23
CA GLY A 153 -3.31 11.17 7.55
C GLY A 153 -4.78 10.95 7.93
N PHE A 154 -5.37 11.82 8.74
CA PHE A 154 -6.79 11.72 9.09
C PHE A 154 -7.72 11.98 7.90
N VAL A 155 -7.38 12.93 7.03
CA VAL A 155 -8.12 13.17 5.78
C VAL A 155 -8.07 11.91 4.90
N PHE A 156 -6.89 11.29 4.76
CA PHE A 156 -6.75 10.02 4.05
C PHE A 156 -7.71 8.94 4.60
N ILE A 157 -7.73 8.75 5.92
CA ILE A 157 -8.60 7.75 6.56
C ILE A 157 -10.07 8.09 6.34
N ALA A 158 -10.45 9.37 6.44
CA ALA A 158 -11.82 9.81 6.23
C ALA A 158 -12.29 9.57 4.78
N VAL A 159 -11.44 9.88 3.80
CA VAL A 159 -11.69 9.61 2.38
C VAL A 159 -11.81 8.12 2.13
N PHE A 160 -10.92 7.31 2.72
CA PHE A 160 -10.99 5.85 2.62
C PHE A 160 -12.30 5.31 3.20
N ALA A 161 -12.68 5.74 4.41
CA ALA A 161 -13.93 5.31 5.06
C ALA A 161 -15.17 5.73 4.26
N ALA A 162 -15.17 6.95 3.71
CA ALA A 162 -16.24 7.43 2.84
C ALA A 162 -16.35 6.58 1.56
N ASN A 163 -15.24 6.31 0.87
CA ASN A 163 -15.23 5.46 -0.32
C ASN A 163 -15.72 4.03 0.00
N ALA A 164 -15.31 3.45 1.13
CA ALA A 164 -15.78 2.14 1.55
C ALA A 164 -17.29 2.13 1.83
N ALA A 165 -17.81 3.18 2.49
CA ALA A 165 -19.23 3.34 2.73
C ALA A 165 -20.03 3.50 1.43
N PHE A 166 -19.59 4.37 0.52
CA PHE A 166 -20.26 4.55 -0.78
C PHE A 166 -20.23 3.27 -1.63
N SER A 167 -19.13 2.50 -1.60
CA SER A 167 -19.05 1.22 -2.32
C SER A 167 -19.99 0.15 -1.77
N ALA A 168 -20.42 0.26 -0.52
CA ALA A 168 -21.39 -0.65 0.08
C ALA A 168 -22.85 -0.37 -0.37
N PHE A 169 -23.13 0.88 -0.78
CA PHE A 169 -24.46 1.31 -1.18
C PHE A 169 -24.66 1.38 -2.70
N ASP A 170 -23.59 1.66 -3.47
CA ASP A 170 -23.60 1.69 -4.92
C ASP A 170 -23.00 0.40 -5.49
N ALA A 171 -23.64 -0.15 -6.53
CA ALA A 171 -23.19 -1.36 -7.21
C ALA A 171 -21.69 -1.29 -7.63
N PRO A 172 -21.03 -2.42 -7.84
CA PRO A 172 -19.57 -2.63 -7.82
C PRO A 172 -18.78 -1.96 -8.97
N THR A 173 -19.22 -0.83 -9.47
CA THR A 173 -18.67 -0.19 -10.67
C THR A 173 -17.57 0.85 -10.42
N ARG A 174 -17.28 1.22 -9.15
CA ARG A 174 -16.21 2.19 -8.87
C ARG A 174 -14.95 1.50 -8.37
N SER A 175 -13.94 1.59 -9.21
CA SER A 175 -12.60 1.08 -8.96
C SER A 175 -12.00 1.65 -7.66
N THR A 176 -11.54 0.77 -6.77
CA THR A 176 -10.65 1.07 -5.65
C THR A 176 -9.30 1.68 -6.09
N GLY A 177 -9.11 1.90 -7.39
CA GLY A 177 -7.88 2.42 -7.99
C GLY A 177 -7.44 3.80 -7.51
N THR A 178 -8.34 4.64 -7.04
CA THR A 178 -8.00 5.99 -6.54
C THR A 178 -7.27 5.97 -5.20
N LEU A 179 -7.49 4.97 -4.35
CA LEU A 179 -6.90 4.86 -3.01
C LEU A 179 -5.37 4.65 -3.01
N GLY A 180 -4.80 4.20 -4.12
CA GLY A 180 -3.36 3.99 -4.24
C GLY A 180 -2.54 5.27 -4.30
N TYR A 181 -3.08 6.36 -4.86
CA TYR A 181 -2.35 7.63 -5.02
C TYR A 181 -2.10 8.35 -3.71
N GLU A 182 -3.11 8.39 -2.87
CA GLU A 182 -3.08 9.06 -1.56
C GLU A 182 -2.05 8.38 -0.64
N LEU A 183 -1.99 7.04 -0.70
CA LEU A 183 -1.02 6.23 0.01
C LEU A 183 0.41 6.55 -0.41
N VAL A 184 0.67 6.58 -1.72
CA VAL A 184 2.00 6.90 -2.27
C VAL A 184 2.40 8.32 -1.87
N LEU A 185 1.49 9.28 -1.97
CA LEU A 185 1.76 10.67 -1.59
C LEU A 185 2.13 10.78 -0.10
N TRP A 186 1.36 10.13 0.78
CA TRP A 186 1.63 10.15 2.22
C TRP A 186 3.00 9.53 2.55
N VAL A 187 3.32 8.37 1.96
CA VAL A 187 4.63 7.71 2.14
C VAL A 187 5.77 8.60 1.66
N LEU A 188 5.63 9.27 0.51
CA LEU A 188 6.63 10.18 -0.02
C LEU A 188 6.86 11.37 0.91
N VAL A 189 5.80 11.99 1.39
CA VAL A 189 5.88 13.12 2.34
C VAL A 189 6.61 12.70 3.60
N VAL A 190 6.23 11.59 4.22
CA VAL A 190 6.85 11.10 5.45
C VAL A 190 8.30 10.68 5.19
N SER A 191 8.61 10.06 4.04
CA SER A 191 9.99 9.69 3.65
C SER A 191 10.89 10.91 3.54
N VAL A 192 10.44 11.98 2.88
CA VAL A 192 11.20 13.23 2.79
C VAL A 192 11.45 13.84 4.17
N LEU A 193 10.46 13.79 5.05
CA LEU A 193 10.60 14.31 6.42
C LEU A 193 11.55 13.46 7.27
N LEU A 194 11.57 12.14 7.07
CA LEU A 194 12.53 11.25 7.72
C LEU A 194 13.97 11.57 7.30
N LEU A 195 14.20 11.88 6.03
CA LEU A 195 15.52 12.21 5.51
C LEU A 195 16.01 13.60 5.96
N ARG A 196 15.12 14.58 6.12
CA ARG A 196 15.48 15.97 6.43
C ARG A 196 15.87 16.23 7.89
N ARG A 197 15.53 15.35 8.82
CA ARG A 197 15.90 15.52 10.24
C ARG A 197 17.09 14.64 10.58
N PRO A 198 18.30 15.21 10.76
CA PRO A 198 19.43 14.45 11.25
C PRO A 198 19.06 13.83 12.61
N SER A 199 19.41 12.55 12.77
CA SER A 199 19.35 11.89 14.07
C SER A 199 20.12 12.76 15.05
N THR A 200 19.45 13.32 16.05
CA THR A 200 20.13 13.93 17.18
C THR A 200 20.98 12.82 17.78
N SER A 201 22.29 12.84 17.49
CA SER A 201 23.27 11.99 18.17
C SER A 201 23.06 12.24 19.65
N VAL A 202 22.67 11.19 20.38
CA VAL A 202 22.70 11.18 21.84
C VAL A 202 24.18 11.43 22.19
N VAL A 203 24.49 12.67 22.54
CA VAL A 203 25.76 13.00 23.15
C VAL A 203 25.73 12.25 24.49
N VAL A 204 26.31 11.04 24.50
CA VAL A 204 26.63 10.34 25.75
C VAL A 204 27.62 11.22 26.45
N SER A 205 27.15 11.92 27.46
CA SER A 205 27.98 12.72 28.35
C SER A 205 29.01 11.79 29.01
N PRO A 206 30.33 12.05 28.92
CA PRO A 206 31.35 11.19 29.48
C PRO A 206 31.48 11.24 31.03
N GLN A 207 30.48 11.75 31.73
CA GLN A 207 30.60 12.14 33.15
C GLN A 207 30.14 11.06 34.15
N GLN A 208 30.08 9.77 33.77
CA GLN A 208 29.81 8.70 34.75
C GLN A 208 30.90 7.61 34.83
N ALA A 209 32.11 7.91 34.43
CA ALA A 209 33.24 6.98 34.61
C ALA A 209 34.20 7.41 35.76
N GLY A 210 33.64 7.90 36.85
CA GLY A 210 34.45 8.33 38.00
C GLY A 210 33.65 8.28 39.31
N ASN A 211 33.49 7.09 39.86
CA ASN A 211 33.41 6.81 41.29
C ASN A 211 33.50 5.31 41.51
#